data_e9d3864fadc1fb04417b839209169a4b
#
_entry.id   e9d3864fadc1fb04417b839209169a4b
#
_cell.length_a   1.000
_cell.length_b   1.000
_cell.length_c   1.000
_cell.angle_alpha   90.00
_cell.angle_beta   90.00
_cell.angle_gamma   90.00
#
_symmetry.space_group_name_H-M   'P 1'
#
loop_
_entity.id
_entity.type
_entity.pdbx_description
1 polymer ?
#
loop_
_entity_poly.entity_id
_entity_poly.type
_entity_poly.pdbx_seq_one_letter_code
_entity_poly.pdbx_strand_id
1 'polypeptide(L)'
;MNLSRLEYLLALMMFVWGGALVQAEDLFDAVLAKAGDNRVELEAFITTAENEHGEFGHRAAVFLVEGMSELDLKQLRCEFLNENLDLAIRAREEFSWCAELPEELFFNDVLPYASLDETRERWRPDFYKKCRKLVAKASTSTEAVQALNSKLFNLINVHYNTGRKKPNQSPAESIVQSRATCTGLSIILVDACRSVGVAARVAGTPLWTNKRGNHTWTEIWDEGWHFTGSDEYNASGLNRGWFVGAASKADKTDWRHAIYATSWKKTGTHFPMVWDIEAKQVNAFNVTDRYTGKVSSDNVEDDVFVRVRDGGNRIEVKAELLDAKKQVLASRKTKAGRADLNDIAGFNCNPNTPLWLRLIQGDKVKQIPLRRAN
;
A
#
# COMPACT_ATOMS: atom_id res chain seq x y z
N MET A 1 58.57 15.55 15.54
CA MET A 1 57.63 15.20 14.43
C MET A 1 56.30 14.82 15.05
N ASN A 2 55.43 15.70 14.98
CA ASN A 2 53.99 15.88 15.15
C ASN A 2 53.15 14.63 15.56
N LEU A 3 53.13 14.34 16.84
CA LEU A 3 52.07 13.54 17.50
C LEU A 3 50.74 14.34 17.67
N SER A 4 50.81 15.66 17.61
CA SER A 4 49.68 16.56 17.88
C SER A 4 48.54 16.58 16.84
N ARG A 5 48.76 16.18 15.59
CA ARG A 5 47.72 16.16 14.55
C ARG A 5 46.81 14.92 14.61
N LEU A 6 47.35 13.79 15.05
CA LEU A 6 46.57 12.54 15.16
C LEU A 6 45.66 12.56 16.39
N GLU A 7 46.14 13.13 17.49
CA GLU A 7 45.33 13.34 18.71
C GLU A 7 44.21 14.35 18.50
N TYR A 8 44.47 15.43 17.75
CA TYR A 8 43.42 16.40 17.39
C TYR A 8 42.35 15.81 16.46
N LEU A 9 42.72 14.96 15.50
CA LEU A 9 41.77 14.26 14.61
C LEU A 9 40.96 13.23 15.38
N LEU A 10 41.55 12.47 16.29
CA LEU A 10 40.81 11.51 17.15
C LEU A 10 39.91 12.22 18.15
N ALA A 11 40.31 13.33 18.74
CA ALA A 11 39.46 14.13 19.61
C ALA A 11 38.32 14.82 18.84
N LEU A 12 38.54 15.29 17.61
CA LEU A 12 37.50 15.85 16.73
C LEU A 12 36.50 14.78 16.28
N MET A 13 36.96 13.57 15.93
CA MET A 13 36.08 12.44 15.63
C MET A 13 35.25 12.02 16.84
N MET A 14 35.82 11.91 18.03
CA MET A 14 35.08 11.59 19.26
C MET A 14 34.07 12.70 19.61
N PHE A 15 34.37 13.97 19.38
CA PHE A 15 33.44 15.09 19.64
C PHE A 15 32.29 15.12 18.64
N VAL A 16 32.54 14.80 17.37
CA VAL A 16 31.48 14.74 16.34
C VAL A 16 30.60 13.51 16.56
N TRP A 17 31.16 12.36 16.93
CA TRP A 17 30.39 11.14 17.25
C TRP A 17 29.61 11.26 18.57
N GLY A 18 30.21 11.84 19.60
CA GLY A 18 29.53 12.11 20.87
C GLY A 18 28.36 13.09 20.73
N GLY A 19 28.53 14.13 19.96
CA GLY A 19 27.46 15.09 19.68
C GLY A 19 26.29 14.51 18.88
N ALA A 20 26.58 13.60 17.92
CA ALA A 20 25.54 12.93 17.12
C ALA A 20 24.75 11.90 17.95
N LEU A 21 25.40 11.18 18.86
CA LEU A 21 24.74 10.22 19.76
C LEU A 21 23.81 10.91 20.77
N VAL A 22 24.30 11.99 21.41
CA VAL A 22 23.47 12.80 22.35
C VAL A 22 22.26 13.38 21.64
N GLN A 23 22.41 13.86 20.40
CA GLN A 23 21.32 14.42 19.63
C GLN A 23 20.28 13.34 19.20
N ALA A 24 20.71 12.12 18.95
CA ALA A 24 19.84 10.98 18.63
C ALA A 24 19.03 10.53 19.87
N GLU A 25 19.65 10.46 21.03
CA GLU A 25 19.00 10.14 22.31
C GLU A 25 17.93 11.20 22.68
N ASP A 26 18.26 12.47 22.55
CA ASP A 26 17.32 13.58 22.80
C ASP A 26 16.09 13.53 21.85
N LEU A 27 16.28 13.15 20.59
CA LEU A 27 15.22 13.01 19.61
C LEU A 27 14.31 11.82 19.93
N PHE A 28 14.87 10.70 20.36
CA PHE A 28 14.09 9.52 20.73
C PHE A 28 13.31 9.75 22.03
N ASP A 29 13.90 10.39 23.03
CA ASP A 29 13.21 10.80 24.25
C ASP A 29 12.02 11.75 23.95
N ALA A 30 12.17 12.64 22.99
CA ALA A 30 11.08 13.49 22.53
C ALA A 30 9.94 12.70 21.87
N VAL A 31 10.22 11.56 21.22
CA VAL A 31 9.20 10.63 20.72
C VAL A 31 8.49 9.94 21.88
N LEU A 32 9.23 9.37 22.83
CA LEU A 32 8.68 8.70 24.01
C LEU A 32 7.84 9.65 24.89
N ALA A 33 8.20 10.92 24.98
CA ALA A 33 7.42 11.92 25.70
C ALA A 33 6.00 12.09 25.16
N LYS A 34 5.77 11.84 23.87
CA LYS A 34 4.43 11.91 23.24
C LYS A 34 3.52 10.75 23.64
N ALA A 35 4.09 9.67 24.15
CA ALA A 35 3.30 8.52 24.63
C ALA A 35 2.52 8.80 25.93
N GLY A 36 2.91 9.83 26.70
CA GLY A 36 2.30 10.14 27.98
C GLY A 36 2.40 8.95 28.94
N ASP A 37 1.28 8.55 29.55
CA ASP A 37 1.23 7.43 30.51
C ASP A 37 1.59 6.07 29.88
N ASN A 38 1.53 5.96 28.55
CA ASN A 38 1.90 4.73 27.85
C ASN A 38 3.41 4.56 27.65
N ARG A 39 4.23 5.55 28.05
CA ARG A 39 5.70 5.49 27.93
C ARG A 39 6.28 4.21 28.53
N VAL A 40 5.75 3.79 29.68
CA VAL A 40 6.20 2.58 30.38
C VAL A 40 6.04 1.30 29.55
N GLU A 41 5.00 1.21 28.73
CA GLU A 41 4.79 0.07 27.84
C GLU A 41 5.80 0.04 26.69
N LEU A 42 6.15 1.22 26.14
CA LEU A 42 7.14 1.32 25.07
C LEU A 42 8.55 1.07 25.56
N GLU A 43 8.92 1.56 26.74
CA GLU A 43 10.21 1.26 27.38
C GLU A 43 10.34 -0.22 27.75
N ALA A 44 9.24 -0.84 28.26
CA ALA A 44 9.21 -2.28 28.51
C ALA A 44 9.36 -3.09 27.21
N PHE A 45 8.73 -2.66 26.12
CA PHE A 45 8.91 -3.29 24.79
C PHE A 45 10.36 -3.26 24.33
N ILE A 46 11.03 -2.10 24.38
CA ILE A 46 12.42 -1.94 23.96
C ILE A 46 13.35 -2.83 24.79
N THR A 47 13.16 -2.81 26.12
CA THR A 47 13.94 -3.64 27.05
C THR A 47 13.75 -5.14 26.78
N THR A 48 12.50 -5.57 26.54
CA THR A 48 12.19 -6.98 26.23
C THR A 48 12.83 -7.38 24.90
N ALA A 49 12.70 -6.54 23.86
CA ALA A 49 13.27 -6.78 22.55
C ALA A 49 14.81 -6.94 22.60
N GLU A 50 15.48 -6.11 23.42
CA GLU A 50 16.92 -6.22 23.63
C GLU A 50 17.31 -7.51 24.38
N ASN A 51 16.57 -7.86 25.43
CA ASN A 51 16.82 -9.07 26.21
C ASN A 51 16.65 -10.36 25.39
N GLU A 52 15.64 -10.40 24.50
CA GLU A 52 15.30 -11.60 23.73
C GLU A 52 16.07 -11.70 22.41
N HIS A 53 16.36 -10.56 21.75
CA HIS A 53 16.96 -10.52 20.41
C HIS A 53 18.25 -9.70 20.32
N GLY A 54 18.81 -9.28 21.46
CA GLY A 54 20.07 -8.52 21.54
C GLY A 54 19.96 -7.15 20.86
N GLU A 55 21.10 -6.66 20.40
CA GLU A 55 21.22 -5.34 19.76
C GLU A 55 20.33 -5.19 18.52
N PHE A 56 20.11 -6.28 17.77
CA PHE A 56 19.19 -6.26 16.61
C PHE A 56 17.75 -5.99 17.07
N GLY A 57 17.29 -6.67 18.13
CA GLY A 57 15.97 -6.45 18.71
C GLY A 57 15.80 -5.03 19.23
N HIS A 58 16.81 -4.51 19.91
CA HIS A 58 16.82 -3.11 20.37
C HIS A 58 16.61 -2.13 19.20
N ARG A 59 17.44 -2.22 18.15
CA ARG A 59 17.31 -1.33 16.97
C ARG A 59 15.96 -1.48 16.28
N ALA A 60 15.44 -2.69 16.17
CA ALA A 60 14.12 -2.95 15.59
C ALA A 60 12.99 -2.30 16.40
N ALA A 61 13.05 -2.41 17.73
CA ALA A 61 12.07 -1.81 18.63
C ALA A 61 12.11 -0.28 18.59
N VAL A 62 13.30 0.32 18.64
CA VAL A 62 13.49 1.77 18.50
C VAL A 62 12.94 2.26 17.16
N PHE A 63 13.26 1.58 16.06
CA PHE A 63 12.75 1.93 14.73
C PHE A 63 11.21 1.89 14.66
N LEU A 64 10.59 0.87 15.25
CA LEU A 64 9.13 0.80 15.31
C LEU A 64 8.54 1.98 16.08
N VAL A 65 9.07 2.27 17.26
CA VAL A 65 8.57 3.37 18.12
C VAL A 65 8.74 4.72 17.44
N GLU A 66 9.87 4.98 16.79
CA GLU A 66 10.12 6.24 16.06
C GLU A 66 9.11 6.49 14.92
N GLY A 67 8.66 5.42 14.25
CA GLY A 67 7.71 5.49 13.14
C GLY A 67 6.24 5.53 13.56
N MET A 68 5.91 5.33 14.83
CA MET A 68 4.54 5.29 15.33
C MET A 68 3.80 6.62 15.14
N SER A 69 2.50 6.51 14.87
CA SER A 69 1.58 7.63 15.01
C SER A 69 1.42 8.03 16.48
N GLU A 70 1.00 9.26 16.76
CA GLU A 70 0.75 9.68 18.15
C GLU A 70 -0.34 8.84 18.84
N LEU A 71 -1.30 8.32 18.10
CA LEU A 71 -2.32 7.42 18.60
C LEU A 71 -1.71 6.09 19.03
N ASP A 72 -0.86 5.51 18.19
CA ASP A 72 -0.17 4.24 18.47
C ASP A 72 0.75 4.37 19.68
N LEU A 73 1.54 5.46 19.77
CA LEU A 73 2.38 5.76 20.92
C LEU A 73 1.60 5.75 22.25
N LYS A 74 0.36 6.27 22.23
CA LYS A 74 -0.49 6.39 23.44
C LYS A 74 -1.27 5.13 23.80
N GLN A 75 -1.39 4.15 22.88
CA GLN A 75 -2.34 3.03 23.05
C GLN A 75 -1.73 1.64 22.94
N LEU A 76 -0.65 1.46 22.16
CA LEU A 76 -0.12 0.13 21.93
C LEU A 76 0.64 -0.40 23.15
N ARG A 77 0.41 -1.69 23.43
CA ARG A 77 0.96 -2.37 24.60
C ARG A 77 2.21 -3.15 24.25
N CYS A 78 3.08 -3.31 25.22
CA CYS A 78 4.30 -4.10 25.13
C CYS A 78 4.06 -5.51 24.55
N GLU A 79 3.04 -6.21 25.03
CA GLU A 79 2.68 -7.56 24.55
C GLU A 79 2.39 -7.60 23.04
N PHE A 80 1.62 -6.63 22.54
CA PHE A 80 1.29 -6.54 21.13
C PHE A 80 2.55 -6.32 20.26
N LEU A 81 3.41 -5.42 20.72
CA LEU A 81 4.64 -5.04 20.00
C LEU A 81 5.66 -6.17 20.00
N ASN A 82 5.84 -6.88 21.13
CA ASN A 82 6.70 -8.04 21.23
C ASN A 82 6.23 -9.17 20.33
N GLU A 83 4.94 -9.54 20.37
CA GLU A 83 4.42 -10.59 19.48
C GLU A 83 4.66 -10.25 18.01
N ASN A 84 4.47 -8.98 17.63
CA ASN A 84 4.73 -8.54 16.25
C ASN A 84 6.22 -8.68 15.89
N LEU A 85 7.11 -8.24 16.77
CA LEU A 85 8.57 -8.31 16.57
C LEU A 85 9.06 -9.76 16.49
N ASP A 86 8.67 -10.60 17.44
CA ASP A 86 9.07 -12.00 17.51
C ASP A 86 8.70 -12.77 16.25
N LEU A 87 7.48 -12.58 15.77
CA LEU A 87 7.03 -13.22 14.54
C LEU A 87 7.69 -12.65 13.28
N ALA A 88 8.07 -11.37 13.27
CA ALA A 88 8.84 -10.81 12.17
C ALA A 88 10.27 -11.35 12.15
N ILE A 89 10.94 -11.45 13.31
CA ILE A 89 12.28 -12.05 13.44
C ILE A 89 12.23 -13.54 13.08
N ARG A 90 11.22 -14.26 13.56
CA ARG A 90 11.00 -15.66 13.20
C ARG A 90 10.85 -15.85 11.68
N ALA A 91 10.12 -14.95 11.00
CA ALA A 91 10.03 -15.01 9.55
C ALA A 91 11.40 -14.78 8.89
N ARG A 92 12.25 -13.89 9.45
CA ARG A 92 13.62 -13.66 8.98
C ARG A 92 14.49 -14.90 9.12
N GLU A 93 14.31 -15.67 10.18
CA GLU A 93 15.05 -16.91 10.42
C GLU A 93 14.55 -18.10 9.56
N GLU A 94 13.25 -18.15 9.28
CA GLU A 94 12.63 -19.28 8.58
C GLU A 94 12.74 -19.18 7.06
N PHE A 95 12.66 -17.95 6.49
CA PHE A 95 12.58 -17.77 5.03
C PHE A 95 13.85 -17.16 4.46
N SER A 96 14.51 -17.86 3.51
CA SER A 96 15.75 -17.43 2.90
C SER A 96 15.68 -16.04 2.27
N TRP A 97 14.59 -15.72 1.57
CA TRP A 97 14.38 -14.40 0.97
C TRP A 97 14.29 -13.26 2.01
N CYS A 98 13.93 -13.57 3.26
CA CYS A 98 13.92 -12.60 4.35
C CYS A 98 15.27 -12.51 5.05
N ALA A 99 15.96 -13.63 5.24
CA ALA A 99 17.27 -13.69 5.87
C ALA A 99 18.30 -12.81 5.15
N GLU A 100 18.24 -12.75 3.83
CA GLU A 100 19.14 -12.01 2.95
C GLU A 100 18.76 -10.52 2.79
N LEU A 101 17.59 -10.09 3.31
CA LEU A 101 17.18 -8.69 3.21
C LEU A 101 18.13 -7.77 3.96
N PRO A 102 18.52 -6.61 3.38
CA PRO A 102 19.12 -5.53 4.13
C PRO A 102 18.28 -5.14 5.35
N GLU A 103 18.92 -4.84 6.48
CA GLU A 103 18.23 -4.49 7.72
C GLU A 103 17.23 -3.34 7.54
N GLU A 104 17.59 -2.33 6.74
CA GLU A 104 16.71 -1.19 6.45
C GLU A 104 15.41 -1.62 5.78
N LEU A 105 15.44 -2.55 4.82
CA LEU A 105 14.25 -3.08 4.18
C LEU A 105 13.44 -3.95 5.13
N PHE A 106 14.11 -4.78 5.95
CA PHE A 106 13.40 -5.56 6.95
C PHE A 106 12.65 -4.65 7.93
N PHE A 107 13.31 -3.63 8.48
CA PHE A 107 12.69 -2.71 9.42
C PHE A 107 11.56 -1.90 8.81
N ASN A 108 11.71 -1.41 7.59
CA ASN A 108 10.71 -0.54 6.97
C ASN A 108 9.53 -1.30 6.36
N ASP A 109 9.74 -2.50 5.81
CA ASP A 109 8.79 -3.13 4.90
C ASP A 109 8.37 -4.57 5.31
N VAL A 110 8.98 -5.16 6.36
CA VAL A 110 8.57 -6.44 6.96
C VAL A 110 8.07 -6.27 8.38
N LEU A 111 8.83 -5.56 9.21
CA LEU A 111 8.60 -5.41 10.64
C LEU A 111 7.29 -4.67 11.01
N PRO A 112 6.83 -3.62 10.29
CA PRO A 112 5.69 -2.83 10.72
C PRO A 112 4.41 -3.65 10.85
N TYR A 113 3.65 -3.35 11.92
CA TYR A 113 2.36 -3.96 12.24
C TYR A 113 1.17 -3.34 11.51
N ALA A 114 1.41 -2.28 10.75
CA ALA A 114 0.39 -1.57 10.01
C ALA A 114 0.94 -1.05 8.67
N SER A 115 0.04 -0.76 7.74
CA SER A 115 0.37 -0.25 6.41
C SER A 115 -0.08 1.19 6.20
N LEU A 116 -1.26 1.55 6.72
CA LEU A 116 -1.89 2.86 6.63
C LEU A 116 -2.45 3.27 8.00
N ASP A 117 -3.69 3.74 8.03
CA ASP A 117 -4.44 4.14 9.22
C ASP A 117 -5.56 3.14 9.60
N GLU A 118 -5.42 1.88 9.15
CA GLU A 118 -6.35 0.81 9.48
C GLU A 118 -6.37 0.53 10.98
N THR A 119 -7.45 -0.08 11.47
CA THR A 119 -7.58 -0.52 12.86
C THR A 119 -6.41 -1.45 13.22
N ARG A 120 -5.70 -1.13 14.33
CA ARG A 120 -4.60 -1.97 14.84
C ARG A 120 -5.16 -3.27 15.41
N GLU A 121 -4.61 -4.40 14.96
CA GLU A 121 -5.05 -5.74 15.37
C GLU A 121 -3.91 -6.75 15.32
N ARG A 122 -4.06 -7.86 16.02
CA ARG A 122 -3.07 -8.96 16.08
C ARG A 122 -3.24 -9.88 14.85
N TRP A 123 -3.01 -9.35 13.65
CA TRP A 123 -3.15 -10.12 12.40
C TRP A 123 -2.00 -11.10 12.15
N ARG A 124 -0.78 -10.78 12.60
CA ARG A 124 0.45 -11.50 12.24
C ARG A 124 0.45 -12.97 12.65
N PRO A 125 0.03 -13.39 13.87
CA PRO A 125 0.02 -14.80 14.25
C PRO A 125 -0.84 -15.68 13.35
N ASP A 126 -2.05 -15.22 13.02
CA ASP A 126 -2.99 -15.94 12.19
C ASP A 126 -2.51 -16.01 10.72
N PHE A 127 -2.01 -14.89 10.20
CA PHE A 127 -1.46 -14.82 8.85
C PHE A 127 -0.19 -15.66 8.72
N TYR A 128 0.74 -15.60 9.67
CA TYR A 128 1.91 -16.46 9.69
C TYR A 128 1.50 -17.94 9.57
N LYS A 129 0.57 -18.39 10.40
CA LYS A 129 0.09 -19.79 10.39
C LYS A 129 -0.55 -20.22 9.07
N LYS A 130 -1.31 -19.33 8.43
CA LYS A 130 -1.98 -19.59 7.14
C LYS A 130 -1.00 -19.46 5.97
N CYS A 131 -0.29 -18.34 5.90
CA CYS A 131 0.51 -17.97 4.75
C CYS A 131 1.76 -18.84 4.58
N ARG A 132 2.43 -19.27 5.67
CA ARG A 132 3.57 -20.19 5.57
C ARG A 132 3.24 -21.50 4.83
N LYS A 133 1.98 -21.98 4.91
CA LYS A 133 1.54 -23.15 4.17
C LYS A 133 1.36 -22.85 2.68
N LEU A 134 0.91 -21.62 2.35
CA LEU A 134 0.70 -21.21 0.97
C LEU A 134 2.02 -21.02 0.23
N VAL A 135 3.05 -20.53 0.93
CA VAL A 135 4.40 -20.27 0.37
C VAL A 135 5.38 -21.42 0.51
N ALA A 136 4.95 -22.60 1.01
CA ALA A 136 5.83 -23.72 1.32
C ALA A 136 6.68 -24.25 0.14
N LYS A 137 6.35 -23.88 -1.10
CA LYS A 137 7.08 -24.25 -2.33
C LYS A 137 7.82 -23.06 -2.95
N ALA A 138 7.72 -21.89 -2.35
CA ALA A 138 8.40 -20.69 -2.85
C ALA A 138 9.87 -20.70 -2.44
N SER A 139 10.72 -20.18 -3.31
CA SER A 139 12.16 -19.98 -3.09
C SER A 139 12.55 -18.51 -3.13
N THR A 140 11.67 -17.63 -3.62
CA THR A 140 11.88 -16.19 -3.75
C THR A 140 10.68 -15.39 -3.25
N SER A 141 10.88 -14.10 -2.99
CA SER A 141 9.79 -13.16 -2.65
C SER A 141 8.73 -13.11 -3.74
N THR A 142 9.14 -13.13 -5.00
CA THR A 142 8.22 -13.16 -6.16
C THR A 142 7.34 -14.41 -6.15
N GLU A 143 7.90 -15.59 -5.97
CA GLU A 143 7.14 -16.83 -5.88
C GLU A 143 6.20 -16.85 -4.67
N ALA A 144 6.67 -16.33 -3.53
CA ALA A 144 5.87 -16.23 -2.32
C ALA A 144 4.64 -15.34 -2.52
N VAL A 145 4.81 -14.10 -3.02
CA VAL A 145 3.67 -13.20 -3.25
C VAL A 145 2.71 -13.73 -4.31
N GLN A 146 3.21 -14.38 -5.37
CA GLN A 146 2.36 -15.01 -6.37
C GLN A 146 1.52 -16.17 -5.77
N ALA A 147 2.11 -16.98 -4.89
CA ALA A 147 1.39 -18.03 -4.18
C ALA A 147 0.33 -17.46 -3.23
N LEU A 148 0.65 -16.36 -2.52
CA LEU A 148 -0.28 -15.67 -1.64
C LEU A 148 -1.44 -15.07 -2.45
N ASN A 149 -1.14 -14.24 -3.45
CA ASN A 149 -2.15 -13.53 -4.22
C ASN A 149 -3.11 -14.48 -4.96
N SER A 150 -2.62 -15.65 -5.40
CA SER A 150 -3.46 -16.64 -6.09
C SER A 150 -4.43 -17.43 -5.19
N LYS A 151 -4.17 -17.48 -3.86
CA LYS A 151 -4.89 -18.42 -2.97
C LYS A 151 -5.49 -17.77 -1.74
N LEU A 152 -4.84 -16.73 -1.19
CA LEU A 152 -5.21 -16.16 0.11
C LEU A 152 -6.63 -15.63 0.12
N PHE A 153 -7.01 -14.82 -0.87
CA PHE A 153 -8.32 -14.16 -0.90
C PHE A 153 -9.48 -15.15 -0.96
N ASN A 154 -9.31 -16.24 -1.71
CA ASN A 154 -10.27 -17.36 -1.69
C ASN A 154 -10.28 -18.08 -0.33
N LEU A 155 -9.11 -18.29 0.30
CA LEU A 155 -9.01 -18.96 1.60
C LEU A 155 -9.74 -18.19 2.71
N ILE A 156 -9.65 -16.84 2.70
CA ILE A 156 -10.29 -15.99 3.70
C ILE A 156 -11.66 -15.44 3.25
N ASN A 157 -12.09 -15.79 2.03
CA ASN A 157 -13.35 -15.36 1.42
C ASN A 157 -13.52 -13.83 1.43
N VAL A 158 -12.50 -13.10 0.97
CA VAL A 158 -12.54 -11.63 0.84
C VAL A 158 -12.22 -11.25 -0.59
N HIS A 159 -13.15 -10.53 -1.25
CA HIS A 159 -12.99 -10.09 -2.63
C HIS A 159 -13.42 -8.63 -2.81
N TYR A 160 -13.03 -8.06 -3.97
CA TYR A 160 -13.35 -6.66 -4.28
C TYR A 160 -14.85 -6.39 -4.26
N ASN A 161 -15.26 -5.48 -3.40
CA ASN A 161 -16.65 -5.03 -3.31
C ASN A 161 -16.74 -3.65 -2.66
N THR A 162 -17.35 -2.71 -3.35
CA THR A 162 -17.54 -1.32 -2.90
C THR A 162 -18.57 -1.16 -1.79
N GLY A 163 -19.35 -2.21 -1.48
CA GLY A 163 -20.27 -2.25 -0.34
C GLY A 163 -19.59 -2.43 1.03
N ARG A 164 -18.25 -2.31 1.10
CA ARG A 164 -17.46 -2.31 2.35
C ARG A 164 -17.81 -1.10 3.23
N LYS A 165 -17.57 -1.18 4.54
CA LYS A 165 -17.91 -0.10 5.49
C LYS A 165 -16.98 1.11 5.39
N LYS A 166 -15.66 0.89 5.24
CA LYS A 166 -14.64 1.94 5.08
C LYS A 166 -13.54 1.49 4.10
N PRO A 167 -12.78 2.40 3.45
CA PRO A 167 -11.73 2.04 2.49
C PRO A 167 -10.58 1.26 3.12
N ASN A 168 -10.11 1.72 4.26
CA ASN A 168 -8.94 1.28 5.03
C ASN A 168 -9.32 0.22 6.08
N GLN A 169 -10.13 -0.78 5.68
CA GLN A 169 -10.46 -1.90 6.57
C GLN A 169 -9.21 -2.70 6.93
N SER A 170 -9.08 -3.06 8.21
CA SER A 170 -8.12 -4.05 8.65
C SER A 170 -8.46 -5.45 8.10
N PRO A 171 -7.53 -6.43 8.16
CA PRO A 171 -7.82 -7.80 7.79
C PRO A 171 -9.07 -8.39 8.47
N ALA A 172 -9.21 -8.25 9.79
CA ALA A 172 -10.39 -8.78 10.50
C ALA A 172 -11.68 -8.09 10.07
N GLU A 173 -11.68 -6.76 9.90
CA GLU A 173 -12.85 -6.02 9.40
C GLU A 173 -13.26 -6.47 8.01
N SER A 174 -12.31 -6.79 7.15
CA SER A 174 -12.54 -7.27 5.78
C SER A 174 -13.07 -8.69 5.78
N ILE A 175 -12.50 -9.58 6.59
CA ILE A 175 -12.92 -11.00 6.74
C ILE A 175 -14.35 -11.08 7.25
N VAL A 176 -14.69 -10.34 8.32
CA VAL A 176 -16.06 -10.31 8.88
C VAL A 176 -17.09 -9.86 7.84
N GLN A 177 -16.71 -8.96 6.92
CA GLN A 177 -17.60 -8.47 5.89
C GLN A 177 -17.53 -9.28 4.58
N SER A 178 -16.55 -10.19 4.42
CA SER A 178 -16.23 -10.92 3.18
C SER A 178 -16.04 -9.98 1.99
N ARG A 179 -15.54 -8.77 2.23
CA ARG A 179 -15.38 -7.74 1.19
C ARG A 179 -14.40 -6.64 1.59
N ALA A 180 -13.69 -6.11 0.61
CA ALA A 180 -12.85 -4.93 0.72
C ALA A 180 -12.78 -4.20 -0.63
N THR A 181 -12.28 -2.98 -0.68
CA THR A 181 -11.84 -2.34 -1.93
C THR A 181 -10.32 -2.42 -2.07
N CYS A 182 -9.76 -1.86 -3.12
CA CYS A 182 -8.32 -1.94 -3.41
C CYS A 182 -7.44 -1.67 -2.19
N THR A 183 -7.80 -0.70 -1.34
CA THR A 183 -7.02 -0.38 -0.14
C THR A 183 -7.03 -1.51 0.88
N GLY A 184 -8.21 -2.00 1.29
CA GLY A 184 -8.30 -3.10 2.24
C GLY A 184 -7.71 -4.41 1.71
N LEU A 185 -7.84 -4.69 0.40
CA LEU A 185 -7.18 -5.83 -0.24
C LEU A 185 -5.66 -5.69 -0.22
N SER A 186 -5.14 -4.46 -0.44
CA SER A 186 -3.70 -4.20 -0.39
C SER A 186 -3.14 -4.35 1.03
N ILE A 187 -3.85 -3.86 2.06
CA ILE A 187 -3.49 -4.08 3.46
C ILE A 187 -3.39 -5.59 3.74
N ILE A 188 -4.40 -6.38 3.36
CA ILE A 188 -4.39 -7.85 3.54
C ILE A 188 -3.18 -8.50 2.87
N LEU A 189 -2.89 -8.14 1.62
CA LEU A 189 -1.78 -8.77 0.90
C LEU A 189 -0.42 -8.33 1.45
N VAL A 190 -0.26 -7.06 1.87
CA VAL A 190 0.96 -6.58 2.52
C VAL A 190 1.18 -7.30 3.85
N ASP A 191 0.15 -7.42 4.69
CA ASP A 191 0.24 -8.12 5.97
C ASP A 191 0.56 -9.61 5.78
N ALA A 192 -0.04 -10.26 4.76
CA ALA A 192 0.27 -11.63 4.40
C ALA A 192 1.73 -11.79 3.94
N CYS A 193 2.24 -10.89 3.10
CA CYS A 193 3.63 -10.84 2.67
C CYS A 193 4.56 -10.68 3.88
N ARG A 194 4.33 -9.68 4.72
CA ARG A 194 5.11 -9.41 5.92
C ARG A 194 5.10 -10.57 6.91
N SER A 195 3.99 -11.31 7.01
CA SER A 195 3.89 -12.47 7.90
C SER A 195 4.85 -13.61 7.53
N VAL A 196 5.27 -13.69 6.29
CA VAL A 196 6.23 -14.69 5.77
C VAL A 196 7.54 -14.04 5.28
N GLY A 197 7.86 -12.88 5.81
CA GLY A 197 9.15 -12.23 5.58
C GLY A 197 9.35 -11.61 4.19
N VAL A 198 8.30 -11.46 3.38
CA VAL A 198 8.39 -10.70 2.13
C VAL A 198 8.28 -9.22 2.45
N ALA A 199 9.31 -8.43 2.13
CA ALA A 199 9.26 -6.98 2.26
C ALA A 199 8.20 -6.41 1.32
N ALA A 200 7.16 -5.79 1.90
CA ALA A 200 5.97 -5.34 1.18
C ALA A 200 5.40 -4.04 1.74
N ARG A 201 4.79 -3.25 0.86
CA ARG A 201 4.17 -1.98 1.21
C ARG A 201 2.98 -1.67 0.32
N VAL A 202 2.10 -0.79 0.78
CA VAL A 202 1.00 -0.27 -0.02
C VAL A 202 1.53 0.81 -0.95
N ALA A 203 1.22 0.71 -2.24
CA ALA A 203 1.43 1.77 -3.20
C ALA A 203 0.09 2.27 -3.75
N GLY A 204 0.03 3.50 -4.26
CA GLY A 204 -1.22 4.04 -4.79
C GLY A 204 -1.11 5.45 -5.32
N THR A 205 -2.19 5.88 -5.96
CA THR A 205 -2.41 7.25 -6.43
C THR A 205 -3.76 7.76 -5.94
N PRO A 206 -3.85 9.00 -5.46
CA PRO A 206 -5.13 9.55 -4.99
C PRO A 206 -6.08 9.87 -6.15
N LEU A 207 -5.56 10.13 -7.34
CA LEU A 207 -6.38 10.40 -8.52
C LEU A 207 -5.60 10.15 -9.80
N TRP A 208 -6.11 9.29 -10.66
CA TRP A 208 -5.55 9.13 -12.00
C TRP A 208 -5.61 10.43 -12.81
N THR A 209 -4.65 10.66 -13.70
CA THR A 209 -4.60 11.85 -14.59
C THR A 209 -5.87 12.03 -15.42
N ASN A 210 -6.51 10.94 -15.82
CA ASN A 210 -7.82 10.95 -16.50
C ASN A 210 -9.02 11.13 -15.54
N LYS A 211 -8.77 11.40 -14.25
CA LYS A 211 -9.76 11.68 -13.19
C LYS A 211 -10.78 10.55 -12.96
N ARG A 212 -10.48 9.32 -13.36
CA ARG A 212 -11.40 8.17 -13.20
C ARG A 212 -11.53 7.67 -11.76
N GLY A 213 -10.65 8.05 -10.86
CA GLY A 213 -10.65 7.68 -9.44
C GLY A 213 -9.23 7.50 -8.91
N ASN A 214 -9.13 6.88 -7.76
CA ASN A 214 -7.89 6.48 -7.09
C ASN A 214 -7.64 4.97 -7.26
N HIS A 215 -6.44 4.53 -6.93
CA HIS A 215 -6.15 3.10 -6.80
C HIS A 215 -5.03 2.85 -5.83
N THR A 216 -5.07 1.69 -5.17
CA THR A 216 -4.00 1.17 -4.32
C THR A 216 -3.70 -0.28 -4.70
N TRP A 217 -2.44 -0.67 -4.56
CA TRP A 217 -1.93 -2.00 -4.86
C TRP A 217 -0.77 -2.35 -3.93
N THR A 218 -0.17 -3.50 -4.10
CA THR A 218 0.97 -3.96 -3.30
C THR A 218 2.26 -3.83 -4.10
N GLU A 219 3.29 -3.21 -3.51
CA GLU A 219 4.69 -3.37 -3.93
C GLU A 219 5.40 -4.38 -3.03
N ILE A 220 6.26 -5.22 -3.62
CA ILE A 220 7.15 -6.15 -2.92
C ILE A 220 8.60 -5.98 -3.39
N TRP A 221 9.53 -6.35 -2.52
CA TRP A 221 10.96 -6.35 -2.85
C TRP A 221 11.44 -7.76 -3.21
N ASP A 222 12.06 -7.87 -4.39
CA ASP A 222 12.80 -9.04 -4.86
C ASP A 222 13.89 -8.54 -5.81
N GLU A 223 15.10 -8.30 -5.30
CA GLU A 223 16.22 -7.63 -6.00
C GLU A 223 15.87 -6.22 -6.56
N GLY A 224 14.70 -5.73 -6.25
CA GLY A 224 14.10 -4.47 -6.68
C GLY A 224 12.62 -4.41 -6.33
N TRP A 225 12.01 -3.24 -6.48
CA TRP A 225 10.58 -3.09 -6.23
C TRP A 225 9.75 -3.55 -7.44
N HIS A 226 8.84 -4.49 -7.17
CA HIS A 226 7.86 -5.02 -8.10
C HIS A 226 6.45 -4.78 -7.56
N PHE A 227 5.44 -4.79 -8.43
CA PHE A 227 4.06 -4.57 -8.01
C PHE A 227 3.09 -5.66 -8.50
N THR A 228 1.99 -5.80 -7.79
CA THR A 228 0.83 -6.61 -8.17
C THR A 228 -0.47 -5.99 -7.64
N GLY A 229 -1.55 -6.08 -8.38
CA GLY A 229 -2.88 -5.82 -7.84
C GLY A 229 -3.25 -6.88 -6.82
N SER A 230 -3.87 -6.46 -5.71
CA SER A 230 -4.26 -7.36 -4.63
C SER A 230 -5.62 -7.99 -4.94
N ASP A 231 -5.75 -9.32 -4.82
CA ASP A 231 -6.86 -10.13 -5.38
C ASP A 231 -6.91 -10.11 -6.93
N GLU A 232 -5.76 -9.78 -7.56
CA GLU A 232 -5.63 -9.66 -9.02
C GLU A 232 -4.44 -10.52 -9.52
N TYR A 233 -4.39 -11.80 -9.08
CA TYR A 233 -3.31 -12.70 -9.49
C TYR A 233 -3.15 -12.77 -11.01
N ASN A 234 -1.92 -12.65 -11.48
CA ASN A 234 -1.57 -12.79 -12.90
C ASN A 234 -0.52 -13.89 -13.07
N ALA A 235 -0.87 -14.95 -13.81
CA ALA A 235 0.01 -16.08 -14.06
C ALA A 235 1.28 -15.72 -14.85
N SER A 236 1.27 -14.58 -15.57
CA SER A 236 2.44 -14.08 -16.30
C SER A 236 3.43 -13.30 -15.42
N GLY A 237 3.20 -13.23 -14.10
CA GLY A 237 4.13 -12.62 -13.13
C GLY A 237 3.73 -11.23 -12.64
N LEU A 238 4.68 -10.60 -11.97
CA LEU A 238 4.55 -9.26 -11.38
C LEU A 238 4.67 -8.16 -12.44
N ASN A 239 4.50 -6.90 -12.01
CA ASN A 239 4.55 -5.69 -12.83
C ASN A 239 3.48 -5.67 -13.95
N ARG A 240 2.35 -6.32 -13.67
CA ARG A 240 1.19 -6.43 -14.56
C ARG A 240 -0.08 -6.05 -13.79
N GLY A 241 -1.02 -5.48 -14.50
CA GLY A 241 -2.32 -5.09 -13.94
C GLY A 241 -3.07 -4.17 -14.91
N TRP A 242 -4.38 -4.12 -14.79
CA TRP A 242 -5.25 -3.26 -15.60
C TRP A 242 -4.91 -1.76 -15.48
N PHE A 243 -4.24 -1.37 -14.41
CA PHE A 243 -3.91 0.03 -14.10
C PHE A 243 -2.58 0.50 -14.70
N VAL A 244 -1.76 -0.39 -15.27
CA VAL A 244 -0.40 -0.07 -15.76
C VAL A 244 -0.41 1.08 -16.76
N GLY A 245 -1.35 1.08 -17.72
CA GLY A 245 -1.48 2.15 -18.71
C GLY A 245 -1.85 3.51 -18.11
N ALA A 246 -2.59 3.55 -16.97
CA ALA A 246 -2.86 4.78 -16.25
C ALA A 246 -1.68 5.19 -15.35
N ALA A 247 -1.01 4.24 -14.73
CA ALA A 247 0.17 4.47 -13.90
C ALA A 247 1.34 5.06 -14.74
N SER A 248 1.50 4.62 -15.99
CA SER A 248 2.53 5.17 -16.87
C SER A 248 2.33 6.65 -17.26
N LYS A 249 1.12 7.16 -17.07
CA LYS A 249 0.73 8.56 -17.30
C LYS A 249 0.68 9.39 -16.01
N ALA A 250 1.13 8.84 -14.88
CA ALA A 250 1.18 9.56 -13.60
C ALA A 250 2.11 10.78 -13.68
N ASP A 251 1.80 11.81 -12.91
CA ASP A 251 2.57 13.06 -12.88
C ASP A 251 3.14 13.28 -11.47
N LYS A 252 4.47 13.16 -11.35
CA LYS A 252 5.16 13.34 -10.07
C LYS A 252 5.14 14.77 -9.52
N THR A 253 4.81 15.75 -10.36
CA THR A 253 4.80 17.16 -9.98
C THR A 253 3.45 17.64 -9.45
N ASP A 254 2.37 16.92 -9.77
CA ASP A 254 1.05 17.12 -9.17
C ASP A 254 0.79 16.01 -8.13
N TRP A 255 0.77 16.38 -6.84
CA TRP A 255 0.57 15.45 -5.75
C TRP A 255 -0.70 14.58 -5.89
N ARG A 256 -1.73 15.07 -6.59
CA ARG A 256 -2.97 14.35 -6.85
C ARG A 256 -2.80 13.24 -7.88
N HIS A 257 -1.83 13.37 -8.77
CA HIS A 257 -1.61 12.48 -9.90
C HIS A 257 -0.31 11.67 -9.76
N ALA A 258 0.44 11.90 -8.69
CA ALA A 258 1.64 11.14 -8.37
C ALA A 258 1.30 9.77 -7.77
N ILE A 259 2.27 8.88 -7.80
CA ILE A 259 2.20 7.55 -7.17
C ILE A 259 3.09 7.56 -5.94
N TYR A 260 2.53 7.11 -4.83
CA TYR A 260 3.20 7.02 -3.54
C TYR A 260 3.27 5.58 -3.07
N ALA A 261 4.33 5.25 -2.33
CA ALA A 261 4.46 3.99 -1.61
C ALA A 261 4.69 4.28 -0.12
N THR A 262 3.96 3.58 0.75
CA THR A 262 4.05 3.78 2.21
C THR A 262 5.44 3.49 2.75
N SER A 263 5.81 4.16 3.84
CA SER A 263 7.04 3.97 4.58
C SER A 263 6.75 4.07 6.06
N TRP A 264 7.40 3.22 6.86
CA TRP A 264 7.41 3.38 8.30
C TRP A 264 8.38 4.46 8.74
N LYS A 265 9.52 4.55 8.04
CA LYS A 265 10.50 5.62 8.22
C LYS A 265 9.91 6.97 7.85
N LYS A 266 10.20 8.00 8.64
CA LYS A 266 9.84 9.39 8.34
C LYS A 266 10.53 9.87 7.07
N THR A 267 9.76 10.39 6.12
CA THR A 267 10.26 10.79 4.79
C THR A 267 10.01 12.26 4.45
N GLY A 268 9.25 12.98 5.26
CA GLY A 268 8.78 14.33 4.95
C GLY A 268 7.66 14.39 3.89
N THR A 269 7.29 13.26 3.29
CA THR A 269 6.17 13.10 2.35
C THR A 269 5.14 12.15 2.97
N HIS A 270 3.86 12.33 2.68
CA HIS A 270 2.78 11.53 3.24
C HIS A 270 2.01 10.79 2.15
N PHE A 271 1.47 9.62 2.51
CA PHE A 271 0.57 8.88 1.64
C PHE A 271 -0.78 9.60 1.58
N PRO A 272 -1.25 10.05 0.40
CA PRO A 272 -2.49 10.82 0.30
C PRO A 272 -3.70 9.90 0.42
N MET A 273 -4.32 9.85 1.58
CA MET A 273 -5.51 9.05 1.85
C MET A 273 -6.76 9.77 1.34
N VAL A 274 -7.43 9.23 0.33
CA VAL A 274 -8.60 9.88 -0.29
C VAL A 274 -9.83 9.96 0.62
N TRP A 275 -9.85 9.21 1.71
CA TRP A 275 -10.90 9.25 2.74
C TRP A 275 -10.59 10.24 3.86
N ASP A 276 -9.34 10.68 3.97
CA ASP A 276 -8.87 11.70 4.91
C ASP A 276 -7.64 12.40 4.30
N ILE A 277 -7.91 13.36 3.42
CA ILE A 277 -6.85 13.99 2.60
C ILE A 277 -5.93 14.92 3.40
N GLU A 278 -6.37 15.38 4.55
CA GLU A 278 -5.58 16.24 5.45
C GLU A 278 -4.67 15.43 6.38
N ALA A 279 -4.87 14.12 6.46
CA ALA A 279 -4.09 13.23 7.30
C ALA A 279 -2.63 13.14 6.83
N LYS A 280 -1.70 13.23 7.78
CA LYS A 280 -0.24 13.22 7.53
C LYS A 280 0.51 12.17 8.33
N GLN A 281 -0.19 11.27 9.02
CA GLN A 281 0.40 10.28 9.91
C GLN A 281 1.06 9.09 9.18
N VAL A 282 0.74 8.87 7.90
CA VAL A 282 1.35 7.79 7.11
C VAL A 282 2.43 8.37 6.20
N ASN A 283 3.68 8.04 6.48
CA ASN A 283 4.80 8.47 5.64
C ASN A 283 4.82 7.71 4.30
N ALA A 284 5.38 8.33 3.28
CA ALA A 284 5.48 7.74 1.96
C ALA A 284 6.67 8.27 1.15
N PHE A 285 7.06 7.51 0.14
CA PHE A 285 7.95 7.97 -0.94
C PHE A 285 7.12 8.28 -2.19
N ASN A 286 7.45 9.35 -2.91
CA ASN A 286 6.97 9.53 -4.27
C ASN A 286 7.74 8.59 -5.18
N VAL A 287 7.05 7.59 -5.71
CA VAL A 287 7.64 6.52 -6.53
C VAL A 287 7.20 6.57 -7.99
N THR A 288 6.64 7.68 -8.42
CA THR A 288 6.06 7.88 -9.75
C THR A 288 7.02 7.47 -10.88
N ASP A 289 8.30 7.81 -10.76
CA ASP A 289 9.31 7.49 -11.77
C ASP A 289 9.50 5.98 -12.02
N ARG A 290 9.08 5.11 -11.08
CA ARG A 290 9.10 3.65 -11.30
C ARG A 290 8.06 3.17 -12.29
N TYR A 291 6.98 3.91 -12.44
CA TYR A 291 5.83 3.55 -13.27
C TYR A 291 5.83 4.26 -14.59
N THR A 292 6.36 5.48 -14.65
CA THR A 292 6.44 6.28 -15.86
C THR A 292 7.59 5.81 -16.75
N GLY A 293 7.37 5.79 -18.07
CA GLY A 293 8.39 5.44 -19.06
C GLY A 293 8.66 3.93 -19.26
N LYS A 294 7.97 3.03 -18.54
CA LYS A 294 8.16 1.57 -18.62
C LYS A 294 7.13 0.83 -19.49
N VAL A 295 6.18 1.50 -20.11
CA VAL A 295 5.13 0.85 -20.91
C VAL A 295 5.54 0.88 -22.37
N SER A 296 5.71 -0.32 -22.97
CA SER A 296 5.68 -0.47 -24.42
C SER A 296 4.32 0.00 -24.94
N SER A 297 4.35 0.75 -26.04
CA SER A 297 3.16 1.38 -26.67
C SER A 297 2.04 0.41 -27.09
N ASP A 298 2.22 -0.88 -26.91
CA ASP A 298 1.37 -1.93 -27.49
C ASP A 298 0.08 -2.24 -26.71
N ASN A 299 -0.14 -1.63 -25.53
CA ASN A 299 -1.31 -1.90 -24.69
C ASN A 299 -2.04 -0.64 -24.17
N VAL A 300 -2.02 0.46 -24.90
CA VAL A 300 -2.84 1.63 -24.55
C VAL A 300 -4.20 1.49 -25.23
N GLU A 301 -5.09 0.70 -24.61
CA GLU A 301 -6.51 0.80 -24.90
C GLU A 301 -7.02 2.11 -24.26
N ASP A 302 -7.59 3.00 -25.10
CA ASP A 302 -8.33 4.15 -24.60
C ASP A 302 -9.67 3.67 -24.04
N ASP A 303 -9.80 3.66 -22.73
CA ASP A 303 -11.02 3.26 -22.05
C ASP A 303 -12.02 4.43 -21.98
N VAL A 304 -13.30 4.13 -22.19
CA VAL A 304 -14.39 5.07 -21.92
C VAL A 304 -14.98 4.79 -20.55
N PHE A 305 -14.92 5.78 -19.66
CA PHE A 305 -15.46 5.70 -18.30
C PHE A 305 -16.71 6.56 -18.18
N VAL A 306 -17.83 5.93 -17.76
CA VAL A 306 -19.15 6.57 -17.69
C VAL A 306 -19.60 6.71 -16.25
N ARG A 307 -19.84 7.95 -15.86
CA ARG A 307 -20.42 8.34 -14.58
C ARG A 307 -21.58 9.30 -14.87
N VAL A 308 -22.80 8.95 -14.48
CA VAL A 308 -23.97 9.80 -14.74
C VAL A 308 -24.43 10.47 -13.46
N ARG A 309 -24.72 11.76 -13.55
CA ARG A 309 -25.21 12.58 -12.43
C ARG A 309 -26.47 13.33 -12.82
N ASP A 310 -27.38 13.48 -11.86
CA ASP A 310 -28.54 14.33 -11.92
C ASP A 310 -28.58 15.19 -10.67
N GLY A 311 -28.61 16.52 -10.83
CA GLY A 311 -28.56 17.47 -9.71
C GLY A 311 -27.35 17.27 -8.77
N GLY A 312 -26.20 16.83 -9.30
CA GLY A 312 -25.01 16.55 -8.51
C GLY A 312 -24.92 15.12 -7.95
N ASN A 313 -26.02 14.40 -7.84
CA ASN A 313 -26.07 13.02 -7.34
C ASN A 313 -25.77 12.01 -8.44
N ARG A 314 -25.06 10.94 -8.11
CA ARG A 314 -24.91 9.82 -9.03
C ARG A 314 -26.23 9.09 -9.21
N ILE A 315 -26.54 8.72 -10.44
CA ILE A 315 -27.75 7.94 -10.77
C ILE A 315 -27.36 6.65 -11.49
N GLU A 316 -28.18 5.61 -11.30
CA GLU A 316 -28.07 4.37 -12.06
C GLU A 316 -28.77 4.54 -13.40
N VAL A 317 -28.03 4.31 -14.47
CA VAL A 317 -28.55 4.22 -15.82
C VAL A 317 -27.88 3.06 -16.55
N LYS A 318 -28.55 2.49 -17.53
CA LYS A 318 -27.92 1.57 -18.48
C LYS A 318 -27.10 2.39 -19.47
N ALA A 319 -25.79 2.09 -19.55
CA ALA A 319 -24.86 2.70 -20.48
C ALA A 319 -24.47 1.65 -21.54
N GLU A 320 -24.58 1.99 -22.81
CA GLU A 320 -24.20 1.12 -23.92
C GLU A 320 -23.21 1.82 -24.83
N LEU A 321 -22.11 1.14 -25.12
CA LEU A 321 -21.15 1.55 -26.15
C LEU A 321 -21.63 1.04 -27.49
N LEU A 322 -21.67 1.91 -28.48
CA LEU A 322 -22.16 1.59 -29.81
C LEU A 322 -21.09 1.89 -30.86
N ASP A 323 -21.08 1.11 -31.93
CA ASP A 323 -20.27 1.37 -33.13
C ASP A 323 -20.83 2.50 -34.00
N ALA A 324 -20.19 2.76 -35.14
CA ALA A 324 -20.60 3.75 -36.13
C ALA A 324 -22.01 3.45 -36.72
N LYS A 325 -22.41 2.18 -36.78
CA LYS A 325 -23.71 1.73 -37.25
C LYS A 325 -24.78 1.69 -36.15
N LYS A 326 -24.46 2.17 -34.94
CA LYS A 326 -25.30 2.14 -33.74
C LYS A 326 -25.63 0.76 -33.21
N GLN A 327 -24.81 -0.25 -33.53
CA GLN A 327 -24.89 -1.58 -32.95
C GLN A 327 -24.25 -1.57 -31.59
N VAL A 328 -24.80 -2.31 -30.61
CA VAL A 328 -24.32 -2.39 -29.25
C VAL A 328 -23.06 -3.26 -29.21
N LEU A 329 -21.93 -2.67 -28.85
CA LEU A 329 -20.68 -3.37 -28.61
C LEU A 329 -20.57 -3.89 -27.18
N ALA A 330 -21.00 -3.10 -26.20
CA ALA A 330 -20.98 -3.46 -24.78
C ALA A 330 -22.06 -2.73 -24.00
N SER A 331 -22.50 -3.30 -22.89
CA SER A 331 -23.48 -2.71 -21.98
C SER A 331 -23.03 -2.81 -20.53
N ARG A 332 -23.23 -1.74 -19.74
CA ARG A 332 -22.91 -1.65 -18.31
C ARG A 332 -24.02 -0.88 -17.60
N LYS A 333 -24.09 -0.99 -16.27
CA LYS A 333 -24.91 -0.09 -15.43
C LYS A 333 -24.00 0.85 -14.65
N THR A 334 -24.34 2.13 -14.60
CA THR A 334 -23.69 3.08 -13.69
C THR A 334 -24.21 2.88 -12.28
N LYS A 335 -23.45 3.31 -11.27
CA LYS A 335 -23.83 3.20 -9.85
C LYS A 335 -24.44 4.49 -9.33
N ALA A 336 -25.51 4.37 -8.53
CA ALA A 336 -26.19 5.46 -7.86
C ALA A 336 -25.67 5.73 -6.45
N GLY A 337 -26.04 6.87 -5.87
CA GLY A 337 -25.80 7.22 -4.47
C GLY A 337 -24.34 7.53 -4.15
N ARG A 338 -23.90 7.16 -2.94
CA ARG A 338 -22.53 7.35 -2.46
C ARG A 338 -21.58 6.24 -2.95
N ALA A 339 -21.65 5.91 -4.22
CA ALA A 339 -20.76 4.94 -4.81
C ALA A 339 -19.28 5.40 -4.70
N ASP A 340 -18.37 4.44 -4.56
CA ASP A 340 -16.93 4.68 -4.52
C ASP A 340 -16.46 5.44 -5.78
N LEU A 341 -15.33 6.15 -5.68
CA LEU A 341 -14.74 6.85 -6.83
C LEU A 341 -14.44 5.89 -7.99
N ASN A 342 -14.11 4.64 -7.68
CA ASN A 342 -13.80 3.60 -8.65
C ASN A 342 -15.04 2.86 -9.20
N ASP A 343 -16.23 3.10 -8.64
CA ASP A 343 -17.50 2.60 -9.20
C ASP A 343 -17.89 3.37 -10.45
N ILE A 344 -17.26 3.03 -11.55
CA ILE A 344 -17.45 3.65 -12.86
C ILE A 344 -17.79 2.55 -13.86
N ALA A 345 -18.75 2.79 -14.74
CA ALA A 345 -18.99 1.90 -15.87
C ALA A 345 -17.87 2.09 -16.91
N GLY A 346 -16.97 1.13 -17.03
CA GLY A 346 -15.85 1.15 -17.97
C GLY A 346 -16.14 0.35 -19.23
N PHE A 347 -15.62 0.84 -20.38
CA PHE A 347 -15.69 0.16 -21.67
C PHE A 347 -14.30 0.23 -22.31
N ASN A 348 -13.78 -0.91 -22.72
CA ASN A 348 -12.58 -0.98 -23.54
C ASN A 348 -12.97 -0.67 -24.99
N CYS A 349 -12.27 0.22 -25.64
CA CYS A 349 -12.60 0.62 -27.01
C CYS A 349 -11.35 0.88 -27.85
N ASN A 350 -11.46 0.63 -29.15
CA ASN A 350 -10.43 1.04 -30.10
C ASN A 350 -10.59 2.54 -30.38
N PRO A 351 -9.60 3.38 -30.06
CA PRO A 351 -9.67 4.83 -30.19
C PRO A 351 -9.82 5.33 -31.64
N ASN A 352 -9.53 4.48 -32.61
CA ASN A 352 -9.56 4.83 -34.06
C ASN A 352 -10.91 4.58 -34.73
N THR A 353 -11.91 4.09 -33.98
CA THR A 353 -13.26 3.84 -34.52
C THR A 353 -14.24 4.88 -33.99
N PRO A 354 -15.15 5.42 -34.87
CA PRO A 354 -16.23 6.27 -34.40
C PRO A 354 -17.17 5.49 -33.45
N LEU A 355 -17.30 5.99 -32.24
CA LEU A 355 -18.10 5.35 -31.19
C LEU A 355 -19.18 6.30 -30.67
N TRP A 356 -20.21 5.70 -30.10
CA TRP A 356 -21.29 6.43 -29.44
C TRP A 356 -21.59 5.82 -28.09
N LEU A 357 -21.98 6.67 -27.15
CA LEU A 357 -22.51 6.27 -25.87
C LEU A 357 -24.03 6.48 -25.85
N ARG A 358 -24.78 5.42 -25.51
CA ARG A 358 -26.23 5.49 -25.30
C ARG A 358 -26.53 5.29 -23.81
N LEU A 359 -27.18 6.27 -23.19
CA LEU A 359 -27.62 6.24 -21.82
C LEU A 359 -29.12 6.03 -21.78
N ILE A 360 -29.60 5.08 -20.98
CA ILE A 360 -31.00 4.67 -20.89
C ILE A 360 -31.45 4.69 -19.43
N GLN A 361 -32.48 5.47 -19.12
CA GLN A 361 -33.13 5.55 -17.81
C GLN A 361 -34.65 5.50 -17.97
N GLY A 362 -35.27 4.35 -17.73
CA GLY A 362 -36.68 4.14 -18.09
C GLY A 362 -36.92 4.41 -19.58
N ASP A 363 -37.87 5.25 -19.90
CA ASP A 363 -38.21 5.64 -21.30
C ASP A 363 -37.28 6.74 -21.85
N LYS A 364 -36.41 7.31 -21.03
CA LYS A 364 -35.47 8.37 -21.47
C LYS A 364 -34.21 7.77 -22.07
N VAL A 365 -33.93 8.16 -23.32
CA VAL A 365 -32.72 7.74 -24.05
C VAL A 365 -31.93 8.96 -24.49
N LYS A 366 -30.61 8.96 -24.20
CA LYS A 366 -29.69 9.99 -24.70
C LYS A 366 -28.53 9.30 -25.42
N GLN A 367 -28.17 9.80 -26.61
CA GLN A 367 -27.00 9.34 -27.36
C GLN A 367 -25.98 10.46 -27.47
N ILE A 368 -24.71 10.14 -27.26
CA ILE A 368 -23.59 11.07 -27.25
C ILE A 368 -22.49 10.51 -28.17
N PRO A 369 -22.06 11.26 -29.20
CA PRO A 369 -20.90 10.85 -29.97
C PRO A 369 -19.64 10.96 -29.07
N LEU A 370 -18.82 9.92 -29.05
CA LEU A 370 -17.55 9.95 -28.38
C LEU A 370 -16.50 10.59 -29.28
N ARG A 371 -15.85 11.63 -28.79
CA ARG A 371 -14.75 12.31 -29.48
C ARG A 371 -13.51 12.18 -28.61
N ARG A 372 -12.37 11.94 -29.25
CA ARG A 372 -11.10 12.01 -28.55
C ARG A 372 -10.90 13.42 -28.00
N ALA A 373 -10.52 13.54 -26.73
CA ALA A 373 -10.04 14.82 -26.20
C ALA A 373 -8.66 15.09 -26.85
N ASN A 374 -8.52 16.24 -27.45
CA ASN A 374 -7.23 16.72 -27.98
C ASN A 374 -6.28 17.02 -26.82
#